data_c935be4f25b5e9a7b69f2ef6cf7bae25
#
_entry.id   c935be4f25b5e9a7b69f2ef6cf7bae25
#
_cell.length_a   1.000
_cell.length_b   1.000
_cell.length_c   1.000
_cell.angle_alpha   90.00
_cell.angle_beta   90.00
_cell.angle_gamma   90.00
#
_symmetry.space_group_name_H-M   'P 1'
#
loop_
_entity.id
_entity.type
_entity.pdbx_description
1 polymer ?
#
loop_
_entity_poly.entity_id
_entity_poly.type
_entity_poly.pdbx_seq_one_letter_code
_entity_poly.pdbx_strand_id
1 'polypeptide(L)'
;DVQEYADCPEAADPDVWDICIEMNWNASWYGDGVSLVVSSYYGGTDMPFHNGWCFDFESGNQLTATQLLQRMGADPAALEEALYRDVKRRDELDRQVACERGLLPPGSLKEGNTAWWATLDELPLSFDETRNVTFFVRRFSASREEYVNDAPTIPLDAQPLPQDWEQQVLAE
;
A
#
# COMPACT_ATOMS: atom_id res chain seq x y z
N ASP A 1 24.16 -9.92 -13.27
CA ASP A 1 24.23 -9.54 -14.67
C ASP A 1 22.90 -8.90 -15.03
N VAL A 2 22.91 -7.56 -15.10
CA VAL A 2 21.76 -6.79 -15.57
C VAL A 2 21.64 -7.11 -17.05
N GLN A 3 20.57 -7.77 -17.42
CA GLN A 3 20.27 -8.06 -18.82
C GLN A 3 20.03 -6.71 -19.51
N GLU A 4 20.89 -6.38 -20.46
CA GLU A 4 20.73 -5.22 -21.32
C GLU A 4 19.29 -5.18 -21.87
N TYR A 5 18.63 -4.06 -21.70
CA TYR A 5 17.36 -3.80 -22.36
C TYR A 5 17.58 -3.96 -23.86
N ALA A 6 16.91 -4.95 -24.43
CA ALA A 6 16.84 -5.06 -25.87
C ALA A 6 16.26 -3.73 -26.38
N ASP A 7 16.98 -3.11 -27.31
CA ASP A 7 16.55 -1.88 -27.97
C ASP A 7 15.07 -1.98 -28.35
N CYS A 8 14.23 -1.13 -27.77
CA CYS A 8 12.88 -0.97 -28.27
C CYS A 8 12.98 -0.64 -29.76
N PRO A 9 12.38 -1.42 -30.68
CA PRO A 9 12.37 -1.04 -32.06
C PRO A 9 11.78 0.36 -32.17
N GLU A 10 12.50 1.25 -32.87
CA GLU A 10 11.98 2.60 -33.14
C GLU A 10 10.56 2.45 -33.68
N ALA A 11 9.60 3.02 -32.93
CA ALA A 11 8.22 2.98 -33.32
C ALA A 11 8.06 3.72 -34.62
N ALA A 12 7.73 2.96 -35.67
CA ALA A 12 7.52 3.51 -37.00
C ALA A 12 6.22 4.29 -37.16
N ASP A 13 5.44 4.38 -36.05
CA ASP A 13 4.16 5.06 -36.00
C ASP A 13 4.18 6.09 -34.85
N PRO A 14 4.12 7.40 -35.16
CA PRO A 14 4.10 8.45 -34.11
C PRO A 14 2.85 8.42 -33.21
N ASP A 15 1.83 7.62 -33.55
CA ASP A 15 0.63 7.41 -32.74
C ASP A 15 0.74 6.21 -31.80
N VAL A 16 1.82 5.42 -31.89
CA VAL A 16 2.12 4.37 -30.92
C VAL A 16 2.85 5.03 -29.74
N TRP A 17 2.15 5.22 -28.65
CA TRP A 17 2.73 5.64 -27.40
C TRP A 17 3.71 4.56 -26.93
N ASP A 18 4.99 4.88 -26.86
CA ASP A 18 5.99 4.01 -26.24
C ASP A 18 5.60 3.85 -24.76
N ILE A 19 4.93 2.74 -24.46
CA ILE A 19 4.62 2.36 -23.09
C ILE A 19 5.93 1.83 -22.50
N CYS A 20 6.73 2.72 -21.95
CA CYS A 20 7.89 2.34 -21.16
C CYS A 20 7.37 1.77 -19.85
N ILE A 21 7.54 0.47 -19.62
CA ILE A 21 7.24 -0.16 -18.33
C ILE A 21 8.56 -0.33 -17.61
N GLU A 22 8.73 0.43 -16.54
CA GLU A 22 9.81 0.20 -15.59
C GLU A 22 9.28 -0.68 -14.47
N MET A 23 9.99 -1.76 -14.15
CA MET A 23 9.65 -2.64 -13.04
C MET A 23 10.81 -2.73 -12.06
N ASN A 24 10.51 -2.46 -10.81
CA ASN A 24 11.42 -2.67 -9.68
C ASN A 24 10.82 -3.73 -8.76
N TRP A 25 11.67 -4.52 -8.14
CA TRP A 25 11.23 -5.51 -7.17
C TRP A 25 12.01 -5.41 -5.88
N ASN A 26 11.35 -5.74 -4.80
CA ASN A 26 11.93 -5.84 -3.47
C ASN A 26 11.44 -7.13 -2.81
N ALA A 27 12.38 -7.93 -2.31
CA ALA A 27 12.08 -9.08 -1.49
C ALA A 27 12.49 -8.79 -0.05
N SER A 28 11.60 -9.04 0.87
CA SER A 28 11.85 -8.95 2.30
C SER A 28 11.48 -10.27 2.97
N TRP A 29 12.18 -10.60 4.05
CA TRP A 29 11.90 -11.84 4.79
C TRP A 29 11.94 -11.60 6.29
N TYR A 30 11.16 -12.39 7.01
CA TYR A 30 11.18 -12.45 8.45
C TYR A 30 10.84 -13.87 8.90
N GLY A 31 11.73 -14.51 9.69
CA GLY A 31 11.62 -15.94 10.00
C GLY A 31 11.57 -16.77 8.70
N ASP A 32 10.55 -17.62 8.58
CA ASP A 32 10.36 -18.49 7.42
C ASP A 32 9.44 -17.86 6.35
N GLY A 33 9.08 -16.60 6.52
CA GLY A 33 8.21 -15.88 5.61
C GLY A 33 8.97 -14.98 4.65
N VAL A 34 8.59 -15.02 3.37
CA VAL A 34 9.13 -14.14 2.33
C VAL A 34 7.98 -13.34 1.72
N SER A 35 8.20 -12.05 1.57
CA SER A 35 7.34 -11.19 0.76
C SER A 35 8.11 -10.63 -0.43
N LEU A 36 7.50 -10.71 -1.60
CA LEU A 36 7.99 -10.11 -2.84
C LEU A 36 7.02 -9.00 -3.25
N VAL A 37 7.53 -7.79 -3.40
CA VAL A 37 6.78 -6.65 -3.95
C VAL A 37 7.37 -6.23 -5.27
N VAL A 38 6.54 -6.16 -6.30
CA VAL A 38 6.91 -5.66 -7.62
C VAL A 38 6.20 -4.33 -7.84
N SER A 39 6.97 -3.31 -8.13
CA SER A 39 6.50 -1.96 -8.44
C SER A 39 6.63 -1.73 -9.94
N SER A 40 5.52 -1.49 -10.62
CA SER A 40 5.47 -1.26 -12.06
C SER A 40 5.10 0.20 -12.34
N TYR A 41 5.92 0.87 -13.14
CA TYR A 41 5.66 2.22 -13.63
C TYR A 41 5.22 2.15 -15.08
N TYR A 42 4.10 2.78 -15.38
CA TYR A 42 3.62 2.91 -16.77
C TYR A 42 3.97 4.30 -17.27
N GLY A 43 4.38 4.39 -18.55
CA GLY A 43 4.77 5.65 -19.18
C GLY A 43 3.76 6.77 -18.95
N GLY A 44 4.22 7.92 -18.48
CA GLY A 44 3.39 9.08 -18.16
C GLY A 44 2.77 9.09 -16.76
N THR A 45 3.02 8.10 -15.92
CA THR A 45 2.60 8.12 -14.50
C THR A 45 3.82 8.13 -13.59
N ASP A 46 3.85 9.09 -12.66
CA ASP A 46 4.90 9.16 -11.63
C ASP A 46 4.65 8.17 -10.47
N MET A 47 3.58 7.39 -10.55
CA MET A 47 3.16 6.49 -9.49
C MET A 47 3.23 5.01 -9.89
N PRO A 48 3.95 4.19 -9.11
CA PRO A 48 3.97 2.76 -9.32
C PRO A 48 2.67 2.08 -8.94
N PHE A 49 2.35 1.00 -9.64
CA PHE A 49 1.43 -0.01 -9.16
C PHE A 49 2.24 -1.06 -8.40
N HIS A 50 1.80 -1.39 -7.19
CA HIS A 50 2.42 -2.42 -6.39
C HIS A 50 1.62 -3.71 -6.48
N ASN A 51 2.31 -4.81 -6.75
CA ASN A 51 1.79 -6.17 -6.65
C ASN A 51 2.63 -6.92 -5.64
N GLY A 52 2.02 -7.76 -4.84
CA GLY A 52 2.71 -8.50 -3.78
C GLY A 52 2.39 -9.98 -3.78
N TRP A 53 3.37 -10.77 -3.37
CA TRP A 53 3.24 -12.21 -3.17
C TRP A 53 3.97 -12.60 -1.90
N CYS A 54 3.34 -13.51 -1.15
CA CYS A 54 3.91 -14.06 0.06
C CYS A 54 4.23 -15.54 -0.14
N PHE A 55 5.32 -16.00 0.46
CA PHE A 55 5.77 -17.38 0.33
C PHE A 55 6.27 -17.92 1.66
N ASP A 56 6.14 -19.21 1.81
CA ASP A 56 6.87 -19.98 2.82
C ASP A 56 8.26 -20.30 2.29
N PHE A 57 9.30 -19.91 3.03
CA PHE A 57 10.67 -20.05 2.58
C PHE A 57 11.11 -21.53 2.45
N GLU A 58 10.67 -22.40 3.36
CA GLU A 58 11.10 -23.80 3.38
C GLU A 58 10.43 -24.60 2.26
N SER A 59 9.12 -24.43 2.11
CA SER A 59 8.35 -25.21 1.12
C SER A 59 8.24 -24.56 -0.25
N GLY A 60 8.49 -23.26 -0.35
CA GLY A 60 8.26 -22.44 -1.56
C GLY A 60 6.77 -22.24 -1.88
N ASN A 61 5.88 -22.67 -1.01
CA ASN A 61 4.43 -22.53 -1.24
C ASN A 61 4.01 -21.06 -1.10
N GLN A 62 3.15 -20.63 -2.01
CA GLN A 62 2.52 -19.32 -1.91
C GLN A 62 1.57 -19.30 -0.72
N LEU A 63 1.61 -18.21 0.03
CA LEU A 63 0.75 -17.91 1.17
C LEU A 63 -0.09 -16.67 0.86
N THR A 64 -1.22 -16.51 1.54
CA THR A 64 -1.88 -15.21 1.63
C THR A 64 -1.13 -14.31 2.62
N ALA A 65 -1.35 -13.00 2.55
CA ALA A 65 -0.78 -12.06 3.53
C ALA A 65 -1.19 -12.44 4.96
N THR A 66 -2.47 -12.76 5.16
CA THR A 66 -3.02 -13.22 6.44
C THR A 66 -2.30 -14.47 6.96
N GLN A 67 -2.10 -15.49 6.11
CA GLN A 67 -1.40 -16.71 6.51
C GLN A 67 0.04 -16.44 6.90
N LEU A 68 0.74 -15.59 6.15
CA LEU A 68 2.11 -15.21 6.44
C LEU A 68 2.20 -14.50 7.79
N LEU A 69 1.37 -13.48 8.02
CA LEU A 69 1.34 -12.72 9.26
C LEU A 69 1.04 -13.59 10.48
N GLN A 70 0.09 -14.54 10.37
CA GLN A 70 -0.20 -15.51 11.43
C GLN A 70 1.00 -16.41 11.76
N ARG A 71 1.74 -16.89 10.77
CA ARG A 71 2.97 -17.66 10.99
C ARG A 71 4.05 -16.87 11.72
N MET A 72 4.08 -15.56 11.49
CA MET A 72 5.00 -14.65 12.17
C MET A 72 4.57 -14.32 13.60
N GLY A 73 3.44 -14.87 14.05
CA GLY A 73 2.88 -14.64 15.39
C GLY A 73 2.18 -13.30 15.54
N ALA A 74 1.86 -12.65 14.43
CA ALA A 74 1.06 -11.43 14.44
C ALA A 74 -0.45 -11.77 14.49
N ASP A 75 -1.25 -10.83 14.97
CA ASP A 75 -2.71 -10.85 14.86
C ASP A 75 -3.13 -10.05 13.63
N PRO A 76 -3.58 -10.69 12.53
CA PRO A 76 -3.96 -9.96 11.32
C PRO A 76 -5.11 -8.98 11.54
N ALA A 77 -6.04 -9.27 12.47
CA ALA A 77 -7.15 -8.35 12.75
C ALA A 77 -6.64 -7.08 13.44
N ALA A 78 -5.74 -7.20 14.42
CA ALA A 78 -5.14 -6.04 15.06
C ALA A 78 -4.29 -5.21 14.09
N LEU A 79 -3.57 -5.87 13.17
CA LEU A 79 -2.81 -5.20 12.12
C LEU A 79 -3.73 -4.45 11.15
N GLU A 80 -4.84 -5.06 10.74
CA GLU A 80 -5.82 -4.43 9.84
C GLU A 80 -6.47 -3.20 10.49
N GLU A 81 -6.84 -3.28 11.77
CA GLU A 81 -7.36 -2.14 12.52
C GLU A 81 -6.34 -1.00 12.62
N ALA A 82 -5.08 -1.31 12.95
CA ALA A 82 -4.01 -0.33 13.02
C ALA A 82 -3.74 0.33 11.66
N LEU A 83 -3.72 -0.47 10.60
CA LEU A 83 -3.57 0.00 9.22
C LEU A 83 -4.73 0.92 8.83
N TYR A 84 -5.97 0.50 9.08
CA TYR A 84 -7.16 1.28 8.78
C TYR A 84 -7.12 2.65 9.48
N ARG A 85 -6.75 2.69 10.75
CA ARG A 85 -6.59 3.94 11.52
C ARG A 85 -5.56 4.87 10.88
N ASP A 86 -4.38 4.35 10.50
CA ASP A 86 -3.32 5.18 9.90
C ASP A 86 -3.76 5.75 8.55
N VAL A 87 -4.34 4.92 7.69
CA VAL A 87 -4.82 5.37 6.37
C VAL A 87 -5.99 6.36 6.50
N LYS A 88 -6.93 6.11 7.43
CA LYS A 88 -8.03 7.03 7.72
C LYS A 88 -7.53 8.40 8.17
N ARG A 89 -6.57 8.42 9.10
CA ARG A 89 -5.95 9.66 9.55
C ARG A 89 -5.30 10.44 8.40
N ARG A 90 -4.60 9.76 7.52
CA ARG A 90 -3.98 10.39 6.33
C ARG A 90 -5.04 10.95 5.38
N ASP A 91 -6.12 10.21 5.15
CA ASP A 91 -7.23 10.66 4.30
C ASP A 91 -7.93 11.89 4.90
N GLU A 92 -8.16 11.92 6.20
CA GLU A 92 -8.77 13.06 6.91
C GLU A 92 -7.90 14.31 6.82
N LEU A 93 -6.59 14.19 7.05
CA LEU A 93 -5.64 15.29 6.89
C LEU A 93 -5.60 15.81 5.44
N ASP A 94 -5.61 14.91 4.48
CA ASP A 94 -5.63 15.26 3.06
C ASP A 94 -6.91 16.00 2.67
N ARG A 95 -8.06 15.55 3.16
CA ARG A 95 -9.36 16.23 2.96
C ARG A 95 -9.40 17.60 3.63
N GLN A 96 -8.81 17.73 4.82
CA GLN A 96 -8.68 19.03 5.47
C GLN A 96 -7.91 20.02 4.58
N VAL A 97 -6.76 19.59 4.04
CA VAL A 97 -5.97 20.41 3.11
C VAL A 97 -6.77 20.74 1.85
N ALA A 98 -7.55 19.79 1.32
CA ALA A 98 -8.43 20.03 0.17
C ALA A 98 -9.51 21.08 0.46
N CYS A 99 -10.13 21.04 1.66
CA CYS A 99 -11.08 22.06 2.10
C CYS A 99 -10.43 23.44 2.25
N GLU A 100 -9.24 23.53 2.84
CA GLU A 100 -8.48 24.79 2.99
C GLU A 100 -8.11 25.41 1.65
N ARG A 101 -7.87 24.58 0.64
CA ARG A 101 -7.62 25.02 -0.74
C ARG A 101 -8.88 25.30 -1.55
N GLY A 102 -10.06 25.05 -0.98
CA GLY A 102 -11.34 25.24 -1.68
C GLY A 102 -11.66 24.19 -2.74
N LEU A 103 -10.94 23.05 -2.74
CA LEU A 103 -11.21 21.92 -3.64
C LEU A 103 -12.41 21.08 -3.18
N LEU A 104 -12.71 21.09 -1.88
CA LEU A 104 -13.87 20.44 -1.28
C LEU A 104 -14.72 21.45 -0.51
N PRO A 105 -16.05 21.28 -0.48
CA PRO A 105 -16.93 22.06 0.36
C PRO A 105 -16.60 21.86 1.85
N PRO A 106 -16.77 22.90 2.70
CA PRO A 106 -16.67 22.75 4.14
C PRO A 106 -17.66 21.68 4.65
N GLY A 107 -17.18 20.74 5.47
CA GLY A 107 -17.99 19.65 6.00
C GLY A 107 -17.97 18.36 5.19
N SER A 108 -17.33 18.32 4.03
CA SER A 108 -17.08 17.08 3.26
C SER A 108 -16.17 16.06 3.99
N LEU A 109 -15.64 16.43 5.13
CA LEU A 109 -14.81 15.59 6.00
C LEU A 109 -15.55 14.36 6.55
N LYS A 110 -16.89 14.36 6.54
CA LYS A 110 -17.72 13.30 7.11
C LYS A 110 -18.16 12.21 6.12
N GLU A 111 -17.99 12.44 4.82
CA GLU A 111 -18.47 11.55 3.75
C GLU A 111 -17.30 10.86 3.06
N GLY A 112 -16.76 9.83 3.67
CA GLY A 112 -15.68 9.10 3.04
C GLY A 112 -15.46 7.74 3.67
N ASN A 113 -16.46 6.88 3.60
CA ASN A 113 -16.27 5.45 3.87
C ASN A 113 -15.78 4.79 2.58
N THR A 114 -14.63 5.19 2.11
CA THR A 114 -13.94 4.51 1.01
C THR A 114 -13.19 3.34 1.61
N ALA A 115 -13.69 2.13 1.37
CA ALA A 115 -12.89 0.94 1.58
C ALA A 115 -11.71 1.02 0.61
N TRP A 116 -10.49 1.16 1.12
CA TRP A 116 -9.27 1.20 0.31
C TRP A 116 -8.82 -0.21 -0.08
N TRP A 117 -9.29 -1.22 0.64
CA TRP A 117 -9.10 -2.65 0.38
C TRP A 117 -10.27 -3.44 0.95
N ALA A 118 -10.52 -4.65 0.44
CA ALA A 118 -11.53 -5.54 1.00
C ALA A 118 -10.94 -6.47 2.08
N THR A 119 -9.70 -6.93 1.90
CA THR A 119 -8.98 -7.78 2.86
C THR A 119 -7.49 -7.48 2.83
N LEU A 120 -6.76 -7.81 3.91
CA LEU A 120 -5.28 -7.70 3.94
C LEU A 120 -4.61 -8.49 2.83
N ASP A 121 -5.24 -9.57 2.35
CA ASP A 121 -4.70 -10.44 1.30
C ASP A 121 -4.59 -9.75 -0.07
N GLU A 122 -5.25 -8.60 -0.25
CA GLU A 122 -5.16 -7.78 -1.46
C GLU A 122 -3.99 -6.79 -1.44
N LEU A 123 -3.39 -6.59 -0.26
CA LEU A 123 -2.36 -5.59 -0.08
C LEU A 123 -0.96 -6.19 -0.23
N PRO A 124 -0.12 -5.62 -1.09
CA PRO A 124 1.31 -5.91 -1.06
C PRO A 124 1.90 -5.47 0.28
N LEU A 125 2.82 -6.25 0.80
CA LEU A 125 3.48 -5.95 2.05
C LEU A 125 4.98 -6.25 2.00
N SER A 126 5.75 -5.58 2.85
CA SER A 126 7.17 -5.86 3.06
C SER A 126 7.50 -5.81 4.55
N PHE A 127 8.61 -6.42 4.93
CA PHE A 127 9.09 -6.45 6.31
C PHE A 127 10.39 -5.69 6.45
N ASP A 128 10.62 -5.13 7.64
CA ASP A 128 11.90 -4.59 8.02
C ASP A 128 12.57 -5.44 9.14
N GLU A 129 13.82 -5.14 9.45
CA GLU A 129 14.59 -5.82 10.47
C GLU A 129 14.09 -5.54 11.92
N THR A 130 13.22 -4.55 12.08
CA THR A 130 12.72 -4.09 13.38
C THR A 130 11.33 -4.63 13.74
N ARG A 131 10.91 -5.71 13.08
CA ARG A 131 9.61 -6.35 13.26
C ARG A 131 8.42 -5.46 12.92
N ASN A 132 8.54 -4.67 11.87
CA ASN A 132 7.42 -3.95 11.31
C ASN A 132 7.03 -4.53 9.96
N VAL A 133 5.77 -4.37 9.62
CA VAL A 133 5.22 -4.63 8.29
C VAL A 133 4.80 -3.32 7.65
N THR A 134 5.23 -3.10 6.43
CA THR A 134 4.80 -1.97 5.59
C THR A 134 3.80 -2.50 4.59
N PHE A 135 2.60 -1.93 4.57
CA PHE A 135 1.56 -2.22 3.59
C PHE A 135 1.58 -1.15 2.50
N PHE A 136 1.36 -1.55 1.25
CA PHE A 136 1.25 -0.62 0.12
C PHE A 136 -0.21 -0.42 -0.22
N VAL A 137 -0.73 0.76 0.11
CA VAL A 137 -2.15 1.11 -0.04
C VAL A 137 -2.29 2.20 -1.08
N ARG A 138 -3.15 1.97 -2.07
CA ARG A 138 -3.49 2.98 -3.07
C ARG A 138 -4.80 3.65 -2.71
N ARG A 139 -4.78 4.98 -2.59
CA ARG A 139 -5.99 5.78 -2.34
C ARG A 139 -6.05 7.01 -3.23
N PHE A 140 -7.23 7.58 -3.36
CA PHE A 140 -7.39 8.87 -4.01
C PHE A 140 -7.09 10.01 -3.03
N SER A 141 -6.24 10.96 -3.41
CA SER A 141 -5.94 12.17 -2.65
C SER A 141 -6.84 13.31 -3.12
N ALA A 142 -7.68 13.80 -2.22
CA ALA A 142 -8.56 14.92 -2.51
C ALA A 142 -7.81 16.24 -2.69
N SER A 143 -6.69 16.43 -1.98
CA SER A 143 -5.89 17.65 -2.07
C SER A 143 -5.01 17.73 -3.32
N ARG A 144 -4.73 16.58 -3.95
CA ARG A 144 -3.95 16.47 -5.18
C ARG A 144 -4.79 16.17 -6.41
N GLU A 145 -6.05 15.73 -6.21
CA GLU A 145 -6.98 15.27 -7.25
C GLU A 145 -6.42 14.09 -8.07
N GLU A 146 -5.62 13.23 -7.41
CA GLU A 146 -4.97 12.08 -8.04
C GLU A 146 -4.91 10.88 -7.08
N TYR A 147 -4.60 9.68 -7.63
CA TYR A 147 -4.28 8.55 -6.78
C TYR A 147 -2.89 8.71 -6.18
N VAL A 148 -2.72 8.30 -4.92
CA VAL A 148 -1.44 8.28 -4.20
C VAL A 148 -1.20 6.90 -3.61
N ASN A 149 0.06 6.54 -3.45
CA ASN A 149 0.47 5.35 -2.75
C ASN A 149 0.94 5.74 -1.35
N ASP A 150 0.23 5.23 -0.35
CA ASP A 150 0.66 5.28 1.03
C ASP A 150 1.40 3.99 1.38
N ALA A 151 2.42 4.10 2.23
CA ALA A 151 3.19 2.97 2.73
C ALA A 151 3.21 3.01 4.27
N PRO A 152 2.06 2.80 4.94
CA PRO A 152 2.02 2.76 6.39
C PRO A 152 2.81 1.57 6.92
N THR A 153 3.58 1.82 7.97
CA THR A 153 4.41 0.81 8.64
C THR A 153 3.85 0.56 10.04
N ILE A 154 3.48 -0.68 10.30
CA ILE A 154 2.81 -1.12 11.52
C ILE A 154 3.68 -2.16 12.23
N PRO A 155 3.88 -2.06 13.56
CA PRO A 155 4.55 -3.11 14.33
C PRO A 155 3.79 -4.44 14.24
N LEU A 156 4.52 -5.56 14.07
CA LEU A 156 3.90 -6.90 14.00
C LEU A 156 3.19 -7.31 15.29
N ASP A 157 3.55 -6.71 16.42
CA ASP A 157 2.91 -6.91 17.71
C ASP A 157 1.82 -5.88 18.03
N ALA A 158 1.26 -5.25 16.99
CA ALA A 158 0.14 -4.33 17.14
C ALA A 158 -0.98 -4.96 17.97
N GLN A 159 -1.52 -4.18 18.90
CA GLN A 159 -2.61 -4.62 19.77
C GLN A 159 -3.95 -4.15 19.20
N PRO A 160 -5.03 -4.89 19.45
CA PRO A 160 -6.37 -4.45 19.10
C PRO A 160 -6.65 -3.04 19.66
N LEU A 161 -7.30 -2.23 18.88
CA LEU A 161 -7.63 -0.86 19.27
C LEU A 161 -8.79 -0.84 20.26
N PRO A 162 -8.89 0.18 21.15
CA PRO A 162 -10.08 0.41 21.95
C PRO A 162 -11.32 0.57 21.06
N GLN A 163 -12.50 0.12 21.52
CA GLN A 163 -13.74 0.19 20.75
C GLN A 163 -14.15 1.62 20.32
N ASP A 164 -13.66 2.62 21.02
CA ASP A 164 -13.95 4.05 20.78
C ASP A 164 -12.81 4.80 20.07
N TRP A 165 -11.84 4.07 19.50
CA TRP A 165 -10.67 4.68 18.89
C TRP A 165 -11.00 5.68 17.76
N GLU A 166 -12.07 5.44 17.00
CA GLU A 166 -12.50 6.38 15.96
C GLU A 166 -12.92 7.74 16.52
N GLN A 167 -13.53 7.75 17.70
CA GLN A 167 -13.91 8.99 18.38
C GLN A 167 -12.70 9.73 18.94
N GLN A 168 -11.67 8.99 19.36
CA GLN A 168 -10.43 9.56 19.88
C GLN A 168 -9.60 10.22 18.79
N VAL A 169 -9.50 9.61 17.59
CA VAL A 169 -8.75 10.16 16.45
C VAL A 169 -9.36 11.46 15.93
N LEU A 170 -10.67 11.62 16.04
CA LEU A 170 -11.37 12.84 15.60
C LEU A 170 -11.31 13.99 16.64
N ALA A 171 -10.79 13.73 17.84
CA ALA A 171 -10.69 14.71 18.93
C ALA A 171 -9.29 15.33 19.07
N GLU A 172 -8.27 14.75 18.41
CA GLU A 172 -6.90 15.26 18.33
C GLU A 172 -6.69 16.17 17.11
#